data_e5c4fa23b584cd28d1cd3014d3ddfee6
#
_entry.id   e5c4fa23b584cd28d1cd3014d3ddfee6
#
_cell.length_a   1.000
_cell.length_b   1.000
_cell.length_c   1.000
_cell.angle_alpha   90.00
_cell.angle_beta   90.00
_cell.angle_gamma   90.00
#
_symmetry.space_group_name_H-M   'P 1'
#
loop_
_entity.id
_entity.type
_entity.pdbx_description
1 polymer ?
#
loop_
_entity_poly.entity_id
_entity_poly.type
_entity_poly.pdbx_seq_one_letter_code
_entity_poly.pdbx_strand_id
1 'polypeptide(L)'
;MGKRFFFILILAFPLISWGQTKTNWETLAGVQYSYIQNYEQNFWYGKPTFSDKVKALENQEIIIQGFIIPGDISGNSYYLSAFPFSSCFFCGGAGQESIMELRLKNPKKKLKLDQVVTLKGTLRLNDHELELNYILEEAVVQKD
;
A
#
# COMPACT_ATOMS: atom_id res chain seq x y z
N MET A 1 41.59 -39.57 -33.01
CA MET A 1 40.32 -39.66 -32.24
C MET A 1 40.30 -38.59 -31.18
N GLY A 2 39.72 -37.41 -31.47
CA GLY A 2 39.66 -36.25 -30.55
C GLY A 2 38.32 -36.24 -29.83
N LYS A 3 38.32 -36.47 -28.49
CA LYS A 3 37.15 -36.29 -27.65
C LYS A 3 36.92 -34.79 -27.46
N ARG A 4 35.86 -34.25 -28.09
CA ARG A 4 35.37 -32.89 -27.82
C ARG A 4 34.61 -32.88 -26.50
N PHE A 5 35.22 -32.34 -25.44
CA PHE A 5 34.52 -32.01 -24.21
C PHE A 5 33.64 -30.79 -24.42
N PHE A 6 32.33 -31.01 -24.43
CA PHE A 6 31.31 -29.94 -24.45
C PHE A 6 31.15 -29.42 -23.01
N PHE A 7 31.76 -28.27 -22.72
CA PHE A 7 31.58 -27.60 -21.43
C PHE A 7 30.20 -26.93 -21.43
N ILE A 8 29.22 -27.53 -20.78
CA ILE A 8 27.91 -26.90 -20.55
C ILE A 8 28.06 -25.87 -19.43
N LEU A 9 28.16 -24.59 -19.82
CA LEU A 9 28.12 -23.47 -18.88
C LEU A 9 26.69 -23.31 -18.35
N ILE A 10 26.41 -23.89 -17.17
CA ILE A 10 25.14 -23.68 -16.47
C ILE A 10 25.16 -22.26 -15.92
N LEU A 11 24.47 -21.33 -16.61
CA LEU A 11 24.15 -20.01 -16.09
C LEU A 11 23.19 -20.19 -14.91
N ALA A 12 23.71 -20.12 -13.70
CA ALA A 12 22.91 -20.02 -12.49
C ALA A 12 22.20 -18.64 -12.48
N PHE A 13 20.97 -18.60 -12.97
CA PHE A 13 20.10 -17.44 -12.85
C PHE A 13 19.67 -17.35 -11.38
N PRO A 14 19.97 -16.25 -10.64
CA PRO A 14 19.47 -16.10 -9.29
C PRO A 14 17.94 -15.98 -9.36
N LEU A 15 17.24 -16.96 -8.82
CA LEU A 15 15.81 -16.88 -8.55
C LEU A 15 15.60 -15.80 -7.49
N ILE A 16 15.29 -14.58 -7.92
CA ILE A 16 14.86 -13.51 -7.01
C ILE A 16 13.50 -13.95 -6.49
N SER A 17 13.50 -14.57 -5.33
CA SER A 17 12.27 -14.88 -4.59
C SER A 17 11.68 -13.56 -4.09
N TRP A 18 10.63 -13.10 -4.73
CA TRP A 18 9.80 -12.01 -4.24
C TRP A 18 9.00 -12.53 -3.06
N GLY A 19 9.58 -12.42 -1.88
CA GLY A 19 8.91 -12.82 -0.64
C GLY A 19 7.75 -11.86 -0.35
N GLN A 20 6.56 -12.43 -0.14
CA GLN A 20 5.40 -11.66 0.35
C GLN A 20 5.68 -11.22 1.77
N THR A 21 5.58 -9.93 2.06
CA THR A 21 5.81 -9.38 3.40
C THR A 21 4.47 -9.12 4.07
N LYS A 22 4.15 -9.91 5.10
CA LYS A 22 3.02 -9.60 5.97
C LYS A 22 3.36 -8.36 6.79
N THR A 23 2.58 -7.30 6.63
CA THR A 23 2.75 -6.05 7.37
C THR A 23 1.50 -5.71 8.19
N ASN A 24 1.60 -4.71 9.05
CA ASN A 24 0.51 -4.22 9.88
C ASN A 24 0.52 -2.69 9.94
N TRP A 25 -0.54 -2.11 10.44
CA TRP A 25 -0.70 -0.67 10.57
C TRP A 25 0.28 -0.02 11.55
N GLU A 26 0.74 -0.78 12.56
CA GLU A 26 1.78 -0.31 13.49
C GLU A 26 3.12 -0.03 12.76
N THR A 27 3.47 -0.88 11.80
CA THR A 27 4.64 -0.64 10.94
C THR A 27 4.45 0.61 10.08
N LEU A 28 3.26 0.77 9.47
CA LEU A 28 2.94 1.92 8.62
C LEU A 28 2.82 3.23 9.42
N ALA A 29 2.53 3.17 10.73
CA ALA A 29 2.56 4.34 11.61
C ALA A 29 3.99 4.93 11.79
N GLY A 30 5.02 4.29 11.23
CA GLY A 30 6.40 4.80 11.21
C GLY A 30 6.60 5.97 10.23
N VAL A 31 5.76 7.00 10.32
CA VAL A 31 5.82 8.22 9.51
C VAL A 31 5.72 9.45 10.41
N GLN A 32 6.48 10.49 10.09
CA GLN A 32 6.42 11.80 10.76
C GLN A 32 5.95 12.83 9.73
N TYR A 33 5.23 13.85 10.20
CA TYR A 33 4.71 14.92 9.33
C TYR A 33 5.37 16.24 9.66
N SER A 34 5.88 16.91 8.62
CA SER A 34 6.32 18.31 8.68
C SER A 34 5.29 19.18 7.98
N TYR A 35 4.67 20.13 8.69
CA TYR A 35 3.68 21.00 8.08
C TYR A 35 4.36 22.05 7.21
N ILE A 36 4.00 22.07 5.92
CA ILE A 36 4.52 22.98 4.92
C ILE A 36 3.36 23.81 4.36
N GLN A 37 3.59 25.11 4.15
CA GLN A 37 2.62 25.99 3.53
C GLN A 37 2.83 25.99 2.01
N ASN A 38 1.79 25.64 1.27
CA ASN A 38 1.71 25.91 -0.16
C ASN A 38 1.24 27.37 -0.36
N TYR A 39 2.16 28.26 -0.71
CA TYR A 39 1.86 29.69 -0.87
C TYR A 39 1.03 29.99 -2.12
N GLU A 40 1.11 29.16 -3.16
CA GLU A 40 0.36 29.37 -4.41
C GLU A 40 -1.13 29.10 -4.21
N GLN A 41 -1.46 28.09 -3.42
CA GLN A 41 -2.85 27.66 -3.15
C GLN A 41 -3.33 28.06 -1.75
N ASN A 42 -2.46 28.67 -0.95
CA ASN A 42 -2.73 29.19 0.39
C ASN A 42 -3.32 28.16 1.37
N PHE A 43 -2.73 26.95 1.41
CA PHE A 43 -3.10 25.95 2.41
C PHE A 43 -1.85 25.27 3.03
N TRP A 44 -2.05 24.66 4.21
CA TRP A 44 -1.04 23.89 4.89
C TRP A 44 -1.25 22.40 4.66
N TYR A 45 -0.19 21.66 4.39
CA TYR A 45 -0.24 20.20 4.28
C TYR A 45 0.87 19.54 5.10
N GLY A 46 0.62 18.31 5.53
CA GLY A 46 1.61 17.50 6.23
C GLY A 46 2.46 16.71 5.23
N LYS A 47 3.70 17.15 5.01
CA LYS A 47 4.64 16.37 4.20
C LYS A 47 5.15 15.18 5.00
N PRO A 48 4.97 13.93 4.53
CA PRO A 48 5.41 12.74 5.24
C PRO A 48 6.94 12.55 5.16
N THR A 49 7.51 12.07 6.24
CA THR A 49 8.86 11.52 6.30
C THR A 49 8.75 10.09 6.80
N PHE A 50 8.90 9.13 5.90
CA PHE A 50 8.78 7.72 6.20
C PHE A 50 10.03 7.19 6.90
N SER A 51 9.83 6.31 7.90
CA SER A 51 10.92 5.57 8.53
C SER A 51 11.58 4.58 7.54
N ASP A 52 12.80 4.13 7.85
CA ASP A 52 13.50 3.16 6.99
C ASP A 52 12.74 1.83 6.86
N LYS A 53 11.99 1.43 7.91
CA LYS A 53 11.12 0.24 7.87
C LYS A 53 10.00 0.40 6.85
N VAL A 54 9.36 1.57 6.80
CA VAL A 54 8.30 1.86 5.83
C VAL A 54 8.88 1.98 4.43
N LYS A 55 10.01 2.69 4.25
CA LYS A 55 10.70 2.81 2.96
C LYS A 55 11.10 1.45 2.38
N ALA A 56 11.50 0.49 3.22
CA ALA A 56 11.83 -0.85 2.77
C ALA A 56 10.64 -1.63 2.19
N LEU A 57 9.40 -1.20 2.46
CA LEU A 57 8.18 -1.77 1.89
C LEU A 57 7.79 -1.15 0.55
N GLU A 58 8.42 -0.05 0.14
CA GLU A 58 8.18 0.59 -1.17
C GLU A 58 8.41 -0.40 -2.30
N ASN A 59 7.43 -0.50 -3.21
CA ASN A 59 7.43 -1.45 -4.33
C ASN A 59 7.47 -2.94 -3.93
N GLN A 60 7.21 -3.27 -2.66
CA GLN A 60 7.11 -4.66 -2.22
C GLN A 60 5.67 -5.15 -2.26
N GLU A 61 5.49 -6.44 -2.55
CA GLU A 61 4.21 -7.11 -2.40
C GLU A 61 3.94 -7.33 -0.91
N ILE A 62 2.92 -6.66 -0.37
CA ILE A 62 2.54 -6.75 1.04
C ILE A 62 1.20 -7.44 1.21
N ILE A 63 0.98 -8.00 2.40
CA ILE A 63 -0.31 -8.52 2.87
C ILE A 63 -0.70 -7.72 4.10
N ILE A 64 -1.88 -7.11 4.07
CA ILE A 64 -2.40 -6.27 5.16
C ILE A 64 -3.91 -6.47 5.33
N GLN A 65 -4.38 -6.43 6.59
CA GLN A 65 -5.79 -6.51 6.93
C GLN A 65 -6.32 -5.14 7.36
N GLY A 66 -7.57 -4.85 7.02
CA GLY A 66 -8.23 -3.62 7.45
C GLY A 66 -9.70 -3.57 7.09
N PHE A 67 -10.31 -2.42 7.33
CA PHE A 67 -11.71 -2.11 7.05
C PHE A 67 -11.84 -1.42 5.70
N ILE A 68 -12.80 -1.84 4.90
CA ILE A 68 -13.11 -1.18 3.62
C ILE A 68 -13.90 0.10 3.86
N ILE A 69 -13.43 1.18 3.27
CA ILE A 69 -14.13 2.45 3.20
C ILE A 69 -14.39 2.77 1.71
N PRO A 70 -15.65 2.78 1.23
CA PRO A 70 -15.97 3.21 -0.13
C PRO A 70 -15.64 4.71 -0.31
N GLY A 71 -14.94 5.04 -1.38
CA GLY A 71 -14.54 6.42 -1.69
C GLY A 71 -15.59 7.17 -2.48
N ASP A 72 -16.50 6.47 -3.15
CA ASP A 72 -17.60 7.04 -3.90
C ASP A 72 -18.86 6.17 -3.83
N ILE A 73 -20.01 6.76 -4.17
CA ILE A 73 -21.32 6.09 -4.16
C ILE A 73 -21.42 5.02 -5.26
N SER A 74 -20.68 5.18 -6.36
CA SER A 74 -20.67 4.22 -7.47
C SER A 74 -19.87 2.96 -7.16
N GLY A 75 -19.04 3.00 -6.10
CA GLY A 75 -18.19 1.90 -5.67
C GLY A 75 -17.09 1.60 -6.68
N ASN A 76 -16.49 2.63 -7.25
CA ASN A 76 -15.34 2.53 -8.15
C ASN A 76 -14.04 2.83 -7.43
N SER A 77 -14.08 3.55 -6.31
CA SER A 77 -12.95 3.84 -5.46
C SER A 77 -13.13 3.26 -4.05
N TYR A 78 -12.05 2.79 -3.48
CA TYR A 78 -12.03 2.20 -2.14
C TYR A 78 -10.75 2.61 -1.42
N TYR A 79 -10.88 2.66 -0.10
CA TYR A 79 -9.75 2.79 0.83
C TYR A 79 -9.72 1.60 1.77
N LEU A 80 -8.54 1.25 2.26
CA LEU A 80 -8.35 0.34 3.38
C LEU A 80 -7.96 1.15 4.59
N SER A 81 -8.65 0.96 5.69
CA SER A 81 -8.42 1.67 6.95
C SER A 81 -8.05 0.71 8.08
N ALA A 82 -7.19 1.16 8.99
CA ALA A 82 -6.91 0.46 10.25
C ALA A 82 -8.13 0.40 11.16
N PHE A 83 -9.06 1.34 11.01
CA PHE A 83 -10.23 1.54 11.87
C PHE A 83 -11.52 1.53 11.06
N PRO A 84 -12.68 1.17 11.69
CA PRO A 84 -13.97 1.27 11.03
C PRO A 84 -14.31 2.74 10.69
N PHE A 85 -15.27 2.93 9.79
CA PHE A 85 -15.61 4.25 9.24
C PHE A 85 -15.82 5.33 10.30
N SER A 86 -16.53 5.00 11.40
CA SER A 86 -16.82 5.95 12.49
C SER A 86 -15.59 6.50 13.21
N SER A 87 -14.42 5.85 13.07
CA SER A 87 -13.17 6.20 13.74
C SER A 87 -11.99 6.34 12.77
N CYS A 88 -12.25 6.34 11.45
CA CYS A 88 -11.21 6.41 10.42
C CYS A 88 -10.70 7.85 10.22
N PHE A 89 -9.68 7.98 9.37
CA PHE A 89 -9.09 9.27 9.00
C PHE A 89 -10.12 10.29 8.50
N PHE A 90 -11.03 9.90 7.63
CA PHE A 90 -12.04 10.82 7.05
C PHE A 90 -13.03 11.38 8.08
N CYS A 91 -13.21 10.71 9.22
CA CYS A 91 -14.02 11.18 10.34
C CYS A 91 -13.20 11.95 11.40
N GLY A 92 -11.89 12.14 11.17
CA GLY A 92 -10.99 12.80 12.11
C GLY A 92 -10.63 11.96 13.34
N GLY A 93 -10.93 10.65 13.32
CA GLY A 93 -10.64 9.74 14.43
C GLY A 93 -9.21 9.18 14.42
N ALA A 94 -8.50 9.31 13.28
CA ALA A 94 -7.16 8.75 13.09
C ALA A 94 -6.31 9.61 12.14
N GLY A 95 -5.01 9.40 12.13
CA GLY A 95 -4.08 10.10 11.22
C GLY A 95 -4.00 9.48 9.82
N GLN A 96 -3.35 10.18 8.89
CA GLN A 96 -3.17 9.72 7.50
C GLN A 96 -2.41 8.39 7.39
N GLU A 97 -1.60 8.04 8.37
CA GLU A 97 -0.87 6.77 8.44
C GLU A 97 -1.79 5.54 8.61
N SER A 98 -3.04 5.76 8.96
CA SER A 98 -4.03 4.71 9.22
C SER A 98 -4.93 4.38 8.04
N ILE A 99 -4.68 4.97 6.87
CA ILE A 99 -5.50 4.77 5.68
C ILE A 99 -4.65 4.67 4.42
N MET A 100 -5.10 3.88 3.45
CA MET A 100 -4.47 3.77 2.13
C MET A 100 -5.51 3.72 1.01
N GLU A 101 -5.15 4.25 -0.15
CA GLU A 101 -5.92 4.10 -1.38
C GLU A 101 -5.79 2.68 -1.91
N LEU A 102 -6.89 2.11 -2.39
CA LEU A 102 -6.90 0.80 -3.03
C LEU A 102 -7.08 0.93 -4.54
N ARG A 103 -6.10 0.43 -5.29
CA ARG A 103 -6.21 0.21 -6.74
C ARG A 103 -6.44 -1.28 -6.99
N LEU A 104 -7.71 -1.68 -7.04
CA LEU A 104 -8.08 -3.09 -7.18
C LEU A 104 -7.68 -3.64 -8.54
N LYS A 105 -7.06 -4.83 -8.55
CA LYS A 105 -6.77 -5.57 -9.79
C LYS A 105 -8.04 -5.92 -10.57
N ASN A 106 -9.14 -6.19 -9.87
CA ASN A 106 -10.46 -6.37 -10.47
C ASN A 106 -11.39 -5.21 -10.03
N PRO A 107 -11.53 -4.14 -10.83
CA PRO A 107 -12.34 -2.98 -10.48
C PRO A 107 -13.85 -3.28 -10.41
N LYS A 108 -14.31 -4.42 -10.98
CA LYS A 108 -15.71 -4.83 -10.89
C LYS A 108 -16.08 -5.46 -9.55
N LYS A 109 -15.07 -5.78 -8.70
CA LYS A 109 -15.32 -6.35 -7.38
C LYS A 109 -15.95 -5.30 -6.48
N LYS A 110 -17.15 -5.59 -5.97
CA LYS A 110 -17.84 -4.71 -5.00
C LYS A 110 -17.48 -5.14 -3.58
N LEU A 111 -17.05 -4.16 -2.78
CA LEU A 111 -16.73 -4.31 -1.38
C LEU A 111 -17.70 -3.46 -0.56
N LYS A 112 -17.97 -3.88 0.68
CA LYS A 112 -18.96 -3.22 1.54
C LYS A 112 -18.26 -2.34 2.58
N LEU A 113 -18.92 -1.27 2.99
CA LEU A 113 -18.49 -0.44 4.11
C LEU A 113 -18.23 -1.32 5.35
N ASP A 114 -17.13 -1.03 6.05
CA ASP A 114 -16.67 -1.72 7.26
C ASP A 114 -16.46 -3.24 7.10
N GLN A 115 -16.44 -3.72 5.85
CA GLN A 115 -16.03 -5.11 5.58
C GLN A 115 -14.56 -5.28 5.97
N VAL A 116 -14.27 -6.20 6.89
CA VAL A 116 -12.90 -6.59 7.21
C VAL A 116 -12.38 -7.51 6.11
N VAL A 117 -11.25 -7.15 5.53
CA VAL A 117 -10.60 -7.94 4.47
C VAL A 117 -9.10 -8.00 4.68
N THR A 118 -8.50 -9.10 4.24
CA THR A 118 -7.06 -9.22 4.05
C THR A 118 -6.76 -8.98 2.57
N LEU A 119 -5.93 -8.01 2.27
CA LEU A 119 -5.55 -7.65 0.91
C LEU A 119 -4.07 -7.94 0.67
N LYS A 120 -3.77 -8.34 -0.55
CA LYS A 120 -2.44 -8.47 -1.09
C LYS A 120 -2.29 -7.51 -2.27
N GLY A 121 -1.17 -6.79 -2.34
CA GLY A 121 -0.87 -5.86 -3.43
C GLY A 121 0.51 -5.24 -3.27
N THR A 122 0.91 -4.41 -4.20
CA THR A 122 2.19 -3.69 -4.18
C THR A 122 2.01 -2.36 -3.46
N LEU A 123 2.78 -2.14 -2.39
CA LEU A 123 2.75 -0.87 -1.66
C LEU A 123 3.51 0.21 -2.43
N ARG A 124 2.86 1.36 -2.60
CA ARG A 124 3.48 2.60 -3.07
C ARG A 124 3.39 3.65 -1.99
N LEU A 125 4.52 4.30 -1.74
CA LEU A 125 4.59 5.46 -0.88
C LEU A 125 4.36 6.72 -1.71
N ASN A 126 3.66 7.69 -1.14
CA ASN A 126 3.37 8.93 -1.82
C ASN A 126 3.57 10.11 -0.87
N ASP A 127 4.26 11.13 -1.32
CA ASP A 127 4.51 12.38 -0.58
C ASP A 127 3.85 13.61 -1.24
N HIS A 128 2.96 13.36 -2.21
CA HIS A 128 2.22 14.41 -2.89
C HIS A 128 1.15 15.02 -1.97
N GLU A 129 1.06 16.34 -1.95
CA GLU A 129 0.29 17.12 -0.98
C GLU A 129 -1.24 16.88 -0.99
N LEU A 130 -1.80 16.41 -2.11
CA LEU A 130 -3.24 16.22 -2.29
C LEU A 130 -3.69 14.76 -2.29
N GLU A 131 -2.78 13.83 -2.01
CA GLU A 131 -3.05 12.40 -2.07
C GLU A 131 -2.74 11.71 -0.73
N LEU A 132 -3.26 10.49 -0.55
CA LEU A 132 -2.91 9.68 0.61
C LEU A 132 -1.46 9.18 0.52
N ASN A 133 -0.83 9.00 1.67
CA ASN A 133 0.58 8.60 1.76
C ASN A 133 0.83 7.15 1.35
N TYR A 134 -0.20 6.30 1.38
CA TYR A 134 -0.13 4.90 1.02
C TYR A 134 -1.11 4.56 -0.09
N ILE A 135 -0.62 3.83 -1.09
CA ILE A 135 -1.41 3.30 -2.20
C ILE A 135 -1.11 1.81 -2.31
N LEU A 136 -2.13 0.97 -2.33
CA LEU A 136 -1.99 -0.46 -2.59
C LEU A 136 -2.41 -0.76 -4.02
N GLU A 137 -1.43 -0.95 -4.89
CA GLU A 137 -1.63 -1.26 -6.31
C GLU A 137 -1.87 -2.75 -6.54
N GLU A 138 -2.60 -3.09 -7.62
CA GLU A 138 -2.95 -4.47 -7.99
C GLU A 138 -3.58 -5.26 -6.83
N ALA A 139 -4.36 -4.55 -5.99
CA ALA A 139 -4.89 -5.10 -4.75
C ALA A 139 -5.89 -6.24 -5.00
N VAL A 140 -5.66 -7.37 -4.33
CA VAL A 140 -6.49 -8.58 -4.41
C VAL A 140 -6.90 -9.00 -3.01
N VAL A 141 -8.20 -9.23 -2.81
CA VAL A 141 -8.69 -9.81 -1.55
C VAL A 141 -8.23 -11.25 -1.45
N GLN A 142 -7.51 -11.57 -0.39
CA GLN A 142 -7.15 -12.94 -0.07
C GLN A 142 -8.40 -13.69 0.38
N LYS A 143 -8.52 -14.94 -0.03
CA LYS A 143 -9.51 -15.87 0.54
C LYS A 143 -8.85 -16.53 1.73
N ASP A 144 -9.54 -16.53 2.86
CA ASP A 144 -9.19 -17.35 4.02
C ASP A 144 -9.28 -18.83 3.66
#